data_15138615801fe7454906d6b41ad0a82b
#
_entry.id   15138615801fe7454906d6b41ad0a82b
#
_cell.length_a   1.000
_cell.length_b   1.000
_cell.length_c   1.000
_cell.angle_alpha   90.00
_cell.angle_beta   90.00
_cell.angle_gamma   90.00
#
_symmetry.space_group_name_H-M   'P 1'
#
loop_
_entity.id
_entity.type
_entity.pdbx_description
1 polymer ?
#
loop_
_entity_poly.entity_id
_entity_poly.type
_entity_poly.pdbx_seq_one_letter_code
_entity_poly.pdbx_strand_id
1 'polypeptide(L)'
;MNKPIKAKNLPLFSIIDLDQLRRENHLEGTEVTDFFTARDGKVYFDEGVFGNYGWDEPLGACGLIAWTSEGTPLWKNEKYSIYDCYAISLDEEENLWFYYYDEFRLVRTNFKEDLVFELPIEGSGAFSVAPSGNAFLFQGGYQQRDKFYFLTAHGDRLGQKQKAIPTCDGNEVAVEQCSLLRSQMLFLGKDGVLYGGIGGSDGQ
;
A
#
# COMPACT_ATOMS: atom_id res chain seq x y z
N MET A 1 4.53 30.71 11.72
CA MET A 1 3.35 30.23 12.47
C MET A 1 2.58 29.33 11.50
N ASN A 2 2.82 28.01 11.55
CA ASN A 2 2.10 27.05 10.72
C ASN A 2 0.70 26.86 11.31
N LYS A 3 -0.34 27.15 10.52
CA LYS A 3 -1.72 26.88 10.91
C LYS A 3 -1.90 25.37 10.95
N PRO A 4 -2.48 24.81 12.02
CA PRO A 4 -2.84 23.38 12.04
C PRO A 4 -3.76 23.09 10.86
N ILE A 5 -3.47 22.04 10.11
CA ILE A 5 -4.31 21.55 9.04
C ILE A 5 -5.63 21.13 9.69
N LYS A 6 -6.70 21.91 9.49
CA LYS A 6 -8.03 21.50 9.89
C LYS A 6 -8.45 20.36 8.97
N ALA A 7 -8.60 19.17 9.51
CA ALA A 7 -9.04 17.94 8.87
C ALA A 7 -10.50 18.05 8.34
N LYS A 8 -10.80 19.03 7.51
CA LYS A 8 -12.17 19.28 7.01
C LYS A 8 -12.47 18.70 5.63
N ASN A 9 -11.48 18.08 4.95
CA ASN A 9 -11.68 17.52 3.60
C ASN A 9 -10.91 16.22 3.39
N LEU A 10 -10.67 15.44 4.44
CA LEU A 10 -10.33 14.03 4.21
C LEU A 10 -11.60 13.33 3.71
N PRO A 11 -11.52 12.53 2.61
CA PRO A 11 -12.64 11.69 2.24
C PRO A 11 -13.04 10.87 3.48
N LEU A 12 -14.33 10.82 3.76
CA LEU A 12 -14.86 9.99 4.84
C LEU A 12 -14.27 8.59 4.65
N PHE A 13 -13.42 8.17 5.57
CA PHE A 13 -13.14 6.76 5.74
C PHE A 13 -14.48 6.17 6.17
N SER A 14 -15.09 5.38 5.32
CA SER A 14 -16.14 4.48 5.76
C SER A 14 -15.45 3.59 6.78
N ILE A 15 -15.81 3.69 8.04
CA ILE A 15 -15.38 2.72 9.03
C ILE A 15 -16.12 1.46 8.63
N ILE A 16 -15.44 0.60 7.87
CA ILE A 16 -15.92 -0.76 7.64
C ILE A 16 -15.75 -1.44 8.99
N ASP A 17 -16.85 -1.92 9.56
CA ASP A 17 -16.76 -2.79 10.73
C ASP A 17 -16.12 -4.11 10.28
N LEU A 18 -14.79 -4.20 10.46
CA LEU A 18 -13.99 -5.36 10.08
C LEU A 18 -14.48 -6.63 10.78
N ASP A 19 -14.98 -6.51 12.02
CA ASP A 19 -15.52 -7.66 12.75
C ASP A 19 -16.86 -8.11 12.18
N GLN A 20 -17.70 -7.19 11.71
CA GLN A 20 -18.90 -7.53 11.00
C GLN A 20 -18.59 -8.17 9.66
N LEU A 21 -17.66 -7.60 8.88
CA LEU A 21 -17.25 -8.14 7.59
C LEU A 21 -16.64 -9.54 7.73
N ARG A 22 -15.82 -9.78 8.76
CA ARG A 22 -15.27 -11.10 9.11
C ARG A 22 -16.38 -12.10 9.40
N ARG A 23 -17.35 -11.76 10.25
CA ARG A 23 -18.46 -12.64 10.60
C ARG A 23 -19.36 -12.97 9.40
N GLU A 24 -19.70 -11.96 8.60
CA GLU A 24 -20.60 -12.13 7.45
C GLU A 24 -19.98 -12.95 6.32
N ASN A 25 -18.66 -12.93 6.19
CA ASN A 25 -17.94 -13.63 5.13
C ASN A 25 -17.15 -14.86 5.59
N HIS A 26 -17.41 -15.34 6.81
CA HIS A 26 -16.71 -16.49 7.39
C HIS A 26 -15.18 -16.36 7.43
N LEU A 27 -14.68 -15.14 7.62
CA LEU A 27 -13.25 -14.83 7.73
C LEU A 27 -12.70 -15.04 9.16
N GLU A 28 -13.40 -15.82 9.96
CA GLU A 28 -12.94 -16.15 11.32
C GLU A 28 -11.61 -16.92 11.25
N GLY A 29 -10.61 -16.41 11.94
CA GLY A 29 -9.26 -16.97 11.96
C GLY A 29 -8.32 -16.45 10.86
N THR A 30 -8.76 -15.53 10.02
CA THR A 30 -7.93 -14.88 9.02
C THR A 30 -7.34 -13.58 9.59
N GLU A 31 -6.04 -13.41 9.47
CA GLU A 31 -5.37 -12.15 9.80
C GLU A 31 -5.43 -11.22 8.59
N VAL A 32 -6.16 -10.10 8.73
CA VAL A 32 -6.14 -9.02 7.74
C VAL A 32 -5.02 -8.08 8.15
N THR A 33 -3.98 -7.99 7.34
CA THR A 33 -2.80 -7.16 7.64
C THR A 33 -2.92 -5.77 7.05
N ASP A 34 -3.62 -5.62 5.93
CA ASP A 34 -3.91 -4.32 5.32
C ASP A 34 -5.23 -4.34 4.55
N PHE A 35 -5.85 -3.18 4.38
CA PHE A 35 -7.01 -3.02 3.53
C PHE A 35 -6.98 -1.67 2.84
N PHE A 36 -7.62 -1.60 1.69
CA PHE A 36 -7.65 -0.42 0.88
C PHE A 36 -9.02 -0.22 0.23
N THR A 37 -9.50 1.02 0.14
CA THR A 37 -10.74 1.35 -0.54
C THR A 37 -10.47 2.19 -1.79
N ALA A 38 -11.01 1.77 -2.93
CA ALA A 38 -11.00 2.54 -4.17
C ALA A 38 -12.12 3.60 -4.16
N ARG A 39 -12.07 4.56 -5.10
CA ARG A 39 -13.08 5.62 -5.25
C ARG A 39 -14.46 5.08 -5.60
N ASP A 40 -14.53 3.95 -6.27
CA ASP A 40 -15.77 3.27 -6.64
C ASP A 40 -16.34 2.38 -5.51
N GLY A 41 -15.74 2.43 -4.31
CA GLY A 41 -16.15 1.66 -3.15
C GLY A 41 -15.64 0.22 -3.11
N LYS A 42 -14.77 -0.20 -4.04
CA LYS A 42 -14.11 -1.50 -3.95
C LYS A 42 -13.19 -1.52 -2.74
N VAL A 43 -13.13 -2.67 -2.09
CA VAL A 43 -12.30 -2.93 -0.92
C VAL A 43 -11.30 -4.02 -1.28
N TYR A 44 -10.05 -3.78 -0.97
CA TYR A 44 -8.95 -4.72 -1.18
C TYR A 44 -8.43 -5.14 0.18
N PHE A 45 -8.25 -6.44 0.36
CA PHE A 45 -7.66 -7.01 1.57
C PHE A 45 -6.40 -7.76 1.22
N ASP A 46 -5.43 -7.57 2.07
CA ASP A 46 -4.28 -8.42 2.23
C ASP A 46 -4.56 -9.40 3.37
N GLU A 47 -4.33 -10.67 3.12
CA GLU A 47 -4.44 -11.72 4.12
C GLU A 47 -3.12 -12.46 4.24
N GLY A 48 -2.43 -12.29 5.37
CA GLY A 48 -1.25 -13.07 5.69
C GLY A 48 -1.58 -14.57 5.83
N VAL A 49 -0.80 -15.41 5.19
CA VAL A 49 -1.01 -16.87 5.19
C VAL A 49 -0.61 -17.51 6.52
N PHE A 50 0.13 -16.83 7.38
CA PHE A 50 0.68 -17.39 8.61
C PHE A 50 -0.33 -17.76 9.70
N GLY A 51 -1.61 -17.40 9.55
CA GLY A 51 -2.70 -17.73 10.49
C GLY A 51 -3.59 -18.94 10.12
N ASN A 52 -3.41 -19.54 8.95
CA ASN A 52 -4.38 -20.48 8.35
C ASN A 52 -4.08 -21.97 8.60
N TYR A 53 -3.64 -22.35 9.77
CA TYR A 53 -3.45 -23.76 10.10
C TYR A 53 -4.75 -24.42 10.57
N GLY A 54 -5.44 -25.13 9.68
CA GLY A 54 -6.39 -26.17 10.09
C GLY A 54 -7.83 -26.10 9.64
N TRP A 55 -8.19 -25.32 8.60
CA TRP A 55 -9.54 -25.25 8.03
C TRP A 55 -9.51 -25.61 6.52
N ASP A 56 -10.68 -25.98 5.98
CA ASP A 56 -10.88 -26.10 4.53
C ASP A 56 -10.48 -24.79 3.84
N GLU A 57 -9.88 -24.87 2.68
CA GLU A 57 -9.24 -23.80 1.90
C GLU A 57 -9.69 -22.36 2.30
N PRO A 58 -8.90 -21.62 3.10
CA PRO A 58 -9.34 -20.34 3.63
C PRO A 58 -9.53 -19.35 2.50
N LEU A 59 -10.50 -18.45 2.63
CA LEU A 59 -10.76 -17.39 1.64
C LEU A 59 -9.50 -16.61 1.27
N GLY A 60 -8.61 -16.39 2.25
CA GLY A 60 -7.33 -15.69 2.09
C GLY A 60 -6.19 -16.50 1.50
N ALA A 61 -6.37 -17.76 1.17
CA ALA A 61 -5.30 -18.61 0.62
C ALA A 61 -4.68 -18.06 -0.67
N CYS A 62 -5.38 -17.16 -1.37
CA CYS A 62 -4.86 -16.48 -2.56
C CYS A 62 -3.99 -15.25 -2.25
N GLY A 63 -3.87 -14.84 -0.98
CA GLY A 63 -3.06 -13.72 -0.50
C GLY A 63 -3.60 -12.33 -0.80
N LEU A 64 -4.45 -12.16 -1.82
CA LEU A 64 -5.03 -10.85 -2.17
C LEU A 64 -6.40 -11.02 -2.84
N ILE A 65 -7.41 -10.30 -2.33
CA ILE A 65 -8.79 -10.35 -2.81
C ILE A 65 -9.33 -8.94 -2.96
N ALA A 66 -10.12 -8.71 -4.01
CA ALA A 66 -10.94 -7.51 -4.18
C ALA A 66 -12.41 -7.83 -3.91
N TRP A 67 -13.07 -6.96 -3.17
CA TRP A 67 -14.47 -7.09 -2.77
C TRP A 67 -15.28 -5.86 -3.17
N THR A 68 -16.59 -6.01 -3.34
CA THR A 68 -17.50 -4.86 -3.37
C THR A 68 -17.64 -4.27 -1.96
N SER A 69 -18.17 -3.04 -1.87
CA SER A 69 -18.57 -2.43 -0.59
C SER A 69 -19.63 -3.24 0.18
N GLU A 70 -20.35 -4.10 -0.51
CA GLU A 70 -21.38 -4.98 0.06
C GLU A 70 -20.80 -6.34 0.49
N GLY A 71 -19.49 -6.57 0.35
CA GLY A 71 -18.84 -7.80 0.77
C GLY A 71 -18.90 -8.95 -0.23
N THR A 72 -19.18 -8.67 -1.52
CA THR A 72 -19.16 -9.68 -2.57
C THR A 72 -17.78 -9.75 -3.22
N PRO A 73 -17.13 -10.94 -3.30
CA PRO A 73 -15.86 -11.07 -3.98
C PRO A 73 -15.97 -10.67 -5.46
N LEU A 74 -15.06 -9.79 -5.91
CA LEU A 74 -14.97 -9.33 -7.29
C LEU A 74 -13.82 -10.02 -8.05
N TRP A 75 -12.72 -10.23 -7.35
CA TRP A 75 -11.51 -10.78 -7.92
C TRP A 75 -10.68 -11.46 -6.83
N LYS A 76 -10.02 -12.55 -7.19
CA LYS A 76 -9.02 -13.24 -6.38
C LYS A 76 -7.73 -13.34 -7.15
N ASN A 77 -6.61 -13.20 -6.47
CA ASN A 77 -5.32 -13.51 -7.07
C ASN A 77 -5.20 -15.03 -7.30
N GLU A 78 -5.00 -15.42 -8.54
CA GLU A 78 -4.75 -16.82 -8.95
C GLU A 78 -3.39 -16.97 -9.67
N LYS A 79 -2.68 -15.85 -9.84
CA LYS A 79 -1.49 -15.78 -10.69
C LYS A 79 -0.19 -15.76 -9.92
N TYR A 80 -0.19 -15.09 -8.78
CA TYR A 80 1.00 -14.87 -7.97
C TYR A 80 0.95 -15.72 -6.70
N SER A 81 2.09 -16.35 -6.34
CA SER A 81 2.23 -17.07 -5.07
C SER A 81 2.49 -16.05 -3.95
N ILE A 82 1.43 -15.51 -3.38
CA ILE A 82 1.50 -14.50 -2.32
C ILE A 82 1.41 -15.20 -0.98
N TYR A 83 2.53 -15.26 -0.25
CA TYR A 83 2.57 -15.76 1.13
C TYR A 83 2.25 -14.65 2.14
N ASP A 84 2.61 -13.42 1.81
CA ASP A 84 2.34 -12.23 2.61
C ASP A 84 2.36 -11.02 1.66
N CYS A 85 1.28 -10.26 1.62
CA CYS A 85 1.19 -9.05 0.84
C CYS A 85 1.61 -7.88 1.73
N TYR A 86 2.77 -7.32 1.50
CA TYR A 86 3.35 -6.31 2.39
C TYR A 86 2.75 -4.93 2.25
N ALA A 87 2.29 -4.58 1.07
CA ALA A 87 1.67 -3.29 0.84
C ALA A 87 0.83 -3.29 -0.43
N ILE A 88 -0.27 -2.54 -0.39
CA ILE A 88 -1.15 -2.28 -1.52
C ILE A 88 -1.34 -0.79 -1.73
N SER A 89 -1.56 -0.38 -2.97
CA SER A 89 -1.88 1.00 -3.34
C SER A 89 -2.70 1.04 -4.63
N LEU A 90 -3.24 2.20 -4.97
CA LEU A 90 -3.87 2.46 -6.26
C LEU A 90 -3.20 3.67 -6.92
N ASP A 91 -3.12 3.68 -8.24
CA ASP A 91 -2.77 4.89 -8.99
C ASP A 91 -4.03 5.76 -9.30
N GLU A 92 -3.85 6.86 -9.99
CA GLU A 92 -4.96 7.76 -10.33
C GLU A 92 -5.94 7.15 -11.35
N GLU A 93 -5.52 6.12 -12.08
CA GLU A 93 -6.35 5.35 -13.02
C GLU A 93 -7.07 4.16 -12.34
N GLU A 94 -6.98 4.05 -11.00
CA GLU A 94 -7.55 2.94 -10.20
C GLU A 94 -6.95 1.57 -10.53
N ASN A 95 -5.72 1.52 -11.09
CA ASN A 95 -5.01 0.25 -11.17
C ASN A 95 -4.50 -0.13 -9.79
N LEU A 96 -4.64 -1.41 -9.46
CA LEU A 96 -4.15 -1.97 -8.22
C LEU A 96 -2.63 -2.19 -8.32
N TRP A 97 -1.91 -1.70 -7.34
CA TRP A 97 -0.50 -1.96 -7.12
C TRP A 97 -0.33 -2.75 -5.83
N PHE A 98 0.45 -3.83 -5.86
CA PHE A 98 0.76 -4.61 -4.68
C PHE A 98 2.20 -5.11 -4.68
N TYR A 99 2.76 -5.23 -3.48
CA TYR A 99 4.11 -5.69 -3.23
C TYR A 99 4.07 -6.81 -2.20
N TYR A 100 4.71 -7.95 -2.48
CA TYR A 100 4.50 -9.18 -1.72
C TYR A 100 5.79 -10.00 -1.47
N TYR A 101 5.74 -10.85 -0.47
CA TYR A 101 6.68 -11.91 -0.15
C TYR A 101 6.25 -13.21 -0.89
N ASP A 102 7.14 -14.08 -1.40
CA ASP A 102 8.59 -14.15 -1.16
C ASP A 102 9.41 -13.61 -2.34
N GLU A 103 8.80 -13.32 -3.47
CA GLU A 103 9.51 -12.88 -4.67
C GLU A 103 9.90 -11.39 -4.63
N PHE A 104 9.39 -10.62 -3.68
CA PHE A 104 9.62 -9.16 -3.54
C PHE A 104 9.35 -8.39 -4.83
N ARG A 105 8.29 -8.76 -5.52
CA ARG A 105 7.86 -8.10 -6.75
C ARG A 105 6.82 -7.03 -6.47
N LEU A 106 6.91 -5.94 -7.23
CA LEU A 106 5.87 -4.94 -7.33
C LEU A 106 5.04 -5.26 -8.58
N VAL A 107 3.75 -5.43 -8.41
CA VAL A 107 2.81 -5.73 -9.49
C VAL A 107 1.82 -4.59 -9.62
N ARG A 108 1.57 -4.15 -10.87
CA ARG A 108 0.43 -3.32 -11.25
C ARG A 108 -0.55 -4.18 -12.03
N THR A 109 -1.81 -4.14 -11.67
CA THR A 109 -2.86 -4.85 -12.41
C THR A 109 -4.10 -3.97 -12.63
N ASN A 110 -4.69 -4.09 -13.80
CA ASN A 110 -6.05 -3.61 -14.08
C ASN A 110 -7.05 -4.77 -14.17
N PHE A 111 -6.67 -5.94 -13.61
CA PHE A 111 -7.41 -7.22 -13.64
C PHE A 111 -7.51 -7.88 -15.02
N LYS A 112 -6.84 -7.34 -16.04
CA LYS A 112 -6.73 -7.92 -17.38
C LYS A 112 -5.27 -8.07 -17.79
N GLU A 113 -4.48 -7.04 -17.53
CA GLU A 113 -3.08 -6.95 -17.89
C GLU A 113 -2.28 -6.55 -16.65
N ASP A 114 -1.11 -7.17 -16.50
CA ASP A 114 -0.20 -6.90 -15.40
C ASP A 114 1.13 -6.38 -15.91
N LEU A 115 1.69 -5.44 -15.14
CA LEU A 115 3.10 -5.06 -15.21
C LEU A 115 3.77 -5.55 -13.93
N VAL A 116 4.90 -6.24 -14.07
CA VAL A 116 5.63 -6.83 -12.94
C VAL A 116 7.04 -6.25 -12.91
N PHE A 117 7.44 -5.76 -11.75
CA PHE A 117 8.76 -5.18 -11.53
C PHE A 117 9.50 -5.96 -10.45
N GLU A 118 10.77 -6.23 -10.68
CA GLU A 118 11.68 -6.68 -9.61
C GLU A 118 12.09 -5.49 -8.76
N LEU A 119 11.78 -5.53 -7.46
CA LEU A 119 12.05 -4.43 -6.56
C LEU A 119 13.38 -4.64 -5.82
N PRO A 120 14.32 -3.67 -5.84
CA PRO A 120 15.58 -3.77 -5.12
C PRO A 120 15.44 -3.40 -3.62
N ILE A 121 14.29 -3.69 -3.02
CA ILE A 121 13.96 -3.45 -1.61
C ILE A 121 13.19 -4.67 -1.10
N GLU A 122 13.73 -5.36 -0.12
CA GLU A 122 13.10 -6.53 0.48
C GLU A 122 12.38 -6.14 1.78
N GLY A 123 11.10 -6.52 1.93
CA GLY A 123 10.31 -6.32 3.15
C GLY A 123 9.85 -4.88 3.40
N SER A 124 9.60 -4.09 2.35
CA SER A 124 8.97 -2.77 2.48
C SER A 124 7.51 -2.92 2.89
N GLY A 125 7.11 -2.23 3.96
CA GLY A 125 5.73 -2.25 4.46
C GLY A 125 4.84 -1.13 3.92
N ALA A 126 5.36 -0.21 3.11
CA ALA A 126 4.57 0.89 2.56
C ALA A 126 5.21 1.49 1.32
N PHE A 127 4.39 1.90 0.37
CA PHE A 127 4.82 2.70 -0.79
C PHE A 127 3.71 3.63 -1.28
N SER A 128 4.12 4.71 -1.94
CA SER A 128 3.25 5.60 -2.69
C SER A 128 3.59 5.55 -4.18
N VAL A 129 2.60 5.82 -5.02
CA VAL A 129 2.71 5.85 -6.48
C VAL A 129 2.40 7.26 -6.94
N ALA A 130 3.28 7.86 -7.73
CA ALA A 130 3.00 9.16 -8.35
C ALA A 130 1.78 9.09 -9.29
N PRO A 131 1.07 10.20 -9.53
CA PRO A 131 -0.09 10.23 -10.43
C PRO A 131 0.19 9.68 -11.83
N SER A 132 1.43 9.84 -12.32
CA SER A 132 1.87 9.29 -13.60
C SER A 132 2.08 7.77 -13.62
N GLY A 133 2.02 7.08 -12.46
CA GLY A 133 2.25 5.64 -12.33
C GLY A 133 3.70 5.20 -12.61
N ASN A 134 4.64 6.14 -12.76
CA ASN A 134 6.02 5.84 -13.13
C ASN A 134 7.07 6.22 -12.09
N ALA A 135 6.65 6.73 -10.95
CA ALA A 135 7.55 7.08 -9.84
C ALA A 135 6.96 6.61 -8.52
N PHE A 136 7.84 6.19 -7.63
CA PHE A 136 7.46 5.54 -6.36
C PHE A 136 8.30 6.06 -5.22
N LEU A 137 7.69 6.22 -4.06
CA LEU A 137 8.40 6.33 -2.80
C LEU A 137 8.13 5.09 -1.98
N PHE A 138 9.18 4.37 -1.62
CA PHE A 138 9.12 3.19 -0.75
C PHE A 138 9.69 3.49 0.62
N GLN A 139 9.03 2.99 1.66
CA GLN A 139 9.69 2.78 2.94
C GLN A 139 10.77 1.72 2.77
N GLY A 140 11.87 1.81 3.47
CA GLY A 140 12.92 0.81 3.46
C GLY A 140 12.45 -0.53 4.03
N GLY A 141 13.15 -1.60 3.64
CA GLY A 141 12.81 -2.96 4.05
C GLY A 141 13.16 -3.29 5.50
N TYR A 142 13.22 -4.58 5.81
CA TYR A 142 13.26 -5.16 7.17
C TYR A 142 14.13 -4.44 8.21
N GLN A 143 15.34 -4.02 7.84
CA GLN A 143 16.29 -3.37 8.77
C GLN A 143 16.48 -1.88 8.49
N GLN A 144 15.63 -1.30 7.64
CA GLN A 144 15.78 0.08 7.16
C GLN A 144 14.43 0.82 7.12
N ARG A 145 13.50 0.48 8.00
CA ARG A 145 12.15 1.07 8.04
C ARG A 145 12.13 2.57 8.37
N ASP A 146 13.24 3.09 8.87
CA ASP A 146 13.48 4.52 9.09
C ASP A 146 13.98 5.26 7.85
N LYS A 147 14.22 4.54 6.75
CA LYS A 147 14.72 5.10 5.48
C LYS A 147 13.64 5.09 4.42
N PHE A 148 13.80 5.96 3.45
CA PHE A 148 12.92 6.03 2.28
C PHE A 148 13.74 6.00 1.00
N TYR A 149 13.15 5.45 -0.05
CA TYR A 149 13.79 5.29 -1.34
C TYR A 149 12.86 5.70 -2.46
N PHE A 150 13.37 6.52 -3.35
CA PHE A 150 12.70 6.91 -4.57
C PHE A 150 13.15 6.01 -5.71
N LEU A 151 12.20 5.55 -6.52
CA LEU A 151 12.41 4.78 -7.74
C LEU A 151 11.56 5.35 -8.87
N THR A 152 12.07 5.20 -10.10
CA THR A 152 11.31 5.52 -11.31
C THR A 152 11.17 4.28 -12.18
N ALA A 153 10.02 4.13 -12.86
CA ALA A 153 9.82 3.10 -13.86
C ALA A 153 10.14 3.63 -15.26
N HIS A 154 10.80 2.80 -16.04
CA HIS A 154 11.11 3.02 -17.44
C HIS A 154 10.66 1.79 -18.24
N GLY A 155 9.41 1.80 -18.71
CA GLY A 155 8.75 0.63 -19.28
C GLY A 155 8.50 -0.41 -18.19
N ASP A 156 9.03 -1.62 -18.37
CA ASP A 156 8.92 -2.76 -17.47
C ASP A 156 10.05 -2.85 -16.42
N ARG A 157 10.90 -1.83 -16.30
CA ARG A 157 12.06 -1.81 -15.42
C ARG A 157 12.00 -0.68 -14.43
N LEU A 158 12.45 -0.96 -13.20
CA LEU A 158 12.72 0.06 -12.20
C LEU A 158 14.14 0.60 -12.38
N GLY A 159 14.27 1.92 -12.24
CA GLY A 159 15.55 2.60 -12.20
C GLY A 159 16.31 2.31 -10.91
N GLN A 160 17.48 2.92 -10.80
CA GLN A 160 18.33 2.80 -9.62
C GLN A 160 17.62 3.40 -8.38
N LYS A 161 17.66 2.66 -7.26
CA LYS A 161 17.19 3.09 -5.95
C LYS A 161 17.96 4.34 -5.47
N GLN A 162 17.25 5.44 -5.24
CA GLN A 162 17.79 6.69 -4.71
C GLN A 162 17.28 6.90 -3.29
N LYS A 163 18.16 7.28 -2.36
CA LYS A 163 17.76 7.63 -1.00
C LYS A 163 16.88 8.89 -1.03
N ALA A 164 15.70 8.82 -0.43
CA ALA A 164 14.82 9.97 -0.20
C ALA A 164 14.88 10.38 1.27
N ILE A 165 14.89 11.68 1.52
CA ILE A 165 14.89 12.24 2.88
C ILE A 165 13.66 13.13 3.01
N PRO A 166 12.68 12.76 3.86
CA PRO A 166 11.56 13.64 4.15
C PRO A 166 12.04 14.97 4.72
N THR A 167 11.57 16.09 4.18
CA THR A 167 11.91 17.43 4.64
C THR A 167 10.67 18.29 4.81
N CYS A 168 10.70 19.20 5.77
CA CYS A 168 9.70 20.25 5.94
C CYS A 168 10.42 21.60 6.13
N ASP A 169 10.07 22.59 5.31
CA ASP A 169 10.71 23.92 5.32
C ASP A 169 12.27 23.84 5.27
N GLY A 170 12.80 22.89 4.48
CA GLY A 170 14.22 22.65 4.30
C GLY A 170 14.94 21.88 5.42
N ASN A 171 14.21 21.48 6.48
CA ASN A 171 14.75 20.68 7.57
C ASN A 171 14.35 19.21 7.41
N GLU A 172 15.29 18.31 7.72
CA GLU A 172 15.02 16.87 7.71
C GLU A 172 14.01 16.50 8.79
N VAL A 173 13.02 15.67 8.43
CA VAL A 173 12.02 15.12 9.35
C VAL A 173 12.47 13.72 9.78
N ALA A 174 12.74 13.57 11.07
CA ALA A 174 12.99 12.25 11.66
C ALA A 174 11.66 11.51 11.82
N VAL A 175 11.39 10.58 10.90
CA VAL A 175 10.12 9.85 10.84
C VAL A 175 10.07 8.74 11.89
N GLU A 176 8.95 8.65 12.61
CA GLU A 176 8.61 7.56 13.51
C GLU A 176 7.69 6.54 12.82
N GLN A 177 6.63 7.03 12.15
CA GLN A 177 5.68 6.23 11.40
C GLN A 177 5.33 6.90 10.07
N CYS A 178 4.92 6.12 9.09
CA CYS A 178 4.43 6.64 7.82
C CYS A 178 3.18 5.89 7.36
N SER A 179 2.35 6.60 6.59
CA SER A 179 1.30 6.04 5.75
C SER A 179 1.50 6.57 4.34
N LEU A 180 1.70 5.67 3.40
CA LEU A 180 1.94 5.98 1.99
C LEU A 180 0.80 5.38 1.17
N LEU A 181 0.06 6.23 0.47
CA LEU A 181 -1.16 5.83 -0.18
C LEU A 181 -1.41 6.64 -1.46
N ARG A 182 -1.58 5.97 -2.60
CA ARG A 182 -1.66 6.66 -3.89
C ARG A 182 -0.45 7.60 -4.05
N SER A 183 -0.68 8.86 -4.38
CA SER A 183 0.33 9.91 -4.39
C SER A 183 0.47 10.64 -3.06
N GLN A 184 -0.28 10.26 -2.03
CA GLN A 184 -0.28 10.92 -0.73
C GLN A 184 0.74 10.29 0.21
N MET A 185 1.39 11.14 1.00
CA MET A 185 2.37 10.74 2.00
C MET A 185 2.03 11.40 3.32
N LEU A 186 1.99 10.63 4.39
CA LEU A 186 1.78 11.11 5.74
C LEU A 186 2.88 10.55 6.63
N PHE A 187 3.57 11.42 7.35
CA PHE A 187 4.66 11.06 8.25
C PHE A 187 4.36 11.57 9.65
N LEU A 188 4.42 10.71 10.65
CA LEU A 188 4.52 11.11 12.04
C LEU A 188 6.00 11.29 12.38
N GLY A 189 6.40 12.51 12.73
CA GLY A 189 7.76 12.79 13.16
C GLY A 189 7.98 12.34 14.61
N LYS A 190 9.23 12.04 14.95
CA LYS A 190 9.64 11.76 16.35
C LYS A 190 9.40 12.93 17.32
N ASP A 191 9.14 14.11 16.79
CA ASP A 191 8.71 15.29 17.53
C ASP A 191 7.20 15.31 17.80
N GLY A 192 6.46 14.27 17.38
CA GLY A 192 5.01 14.15 17.53
C GLY A 192 4.21 15.00 16.54
N VAL A 193 4.85 15.60 15.54
CA VAL A 193 4.19 16.41 14.51
C VAL A 193 3.82 15.55 13.31
N LEU A 194 2.64 15.80 12.75
CA LEU A 194 2.16 15.13 11.54
C LEU A 194 2.50 15.98 10.32
N TYR A 195 3.26 15.39 9.40
CA TYR A 195 3.69 15.98 8.14
C TYR A 195 2.98 15.33 6.98
N GLY A 196 2.41 16.13 6.07
CA GLY A 196 1.72 15.64 4.89
C GLY A 196 2.37 16.13 3.61
N GLY A 197 2.39 15.30 2.57
CA GLY A 197 2.88 15.63 1.25
C GLY A 197 2.12 14.91 0.15
N ILE A 198 2.27 15.41 -1.08
CA ILE A 198 1.77 14.76 -2.30
C ILE A 198 2.99 14.44 -3.15
N GLY A 199 3.17 13.16 -3.48
CA GLY A 199 4.24 12.72 -4.37
C GLY A 199 3.93 13.07 -5.80
N GLY A 200 4.88 13.71 -6.51
CA GLY A 200 4.82 13.88 -7.96
C GLY A 200 4.51 15.28 -8.47
N SER A 201 4.97 16.32 -7.83
CA SER A 201 5.30 17.55 -8.56
C SER A 201 6.74 17.42 -9.05
N ASP A 202 6.90 17.46 -10.36
CA ASP A 202 8.17 17.49 -11.07
C ASP A 202 9.20 18.34 -10.33
N GLY A 203 10.32 17.69 -9.97
CA GLY A 203 11.43 18.40 -9.38
C GLY A 203 11.89 19.52 -10.31
N GLN A 204 11.65 20.76 -9.93
CA GLN A 204 12.44 21.91 -10.38
C GLN A 204 13.59 22.15 -9.40
#